data_b86e2b4f610212e4c8c5fe3d8da94973
#
_entry.id   b86e2b4f610212e4c8c5fe3d8da94973
#
_cell.length_a   1.000
_cell.length_b   1.000
_cell.length_c   1.000
_cell.angle_alpha   90.00
_cell.angle_beta   90.00
_cell.angle_gamma   90.00
#
_symmetry.space_group_name_H-M   'P 1'
#
loop_
_entity.id
_entity.type
_entity.pdbx_description
1 polymer ?
#
loop_
_entity_poly.entity_id
_entity_poly.type
_entity_poly.pdbx_seq_one_letter_code
_entity_poly.pdbx_strand_id
1 'polypeptide(L)'
;DLLDELFTAPSETTGREQADITGLIGQYAHGNEPSHHIAYLYNATNNPGKTSYWVHEILNSQYQNAPDGLSGNEDCGQMSAWYVMASMGLYPLVPGQPHYQLSTPKWDAIHLELASGKSLDIAAKGAGPYLSNYNLGEEVLPHKQKRYVTHQKLLEGGTWDVERGTDEGHWKIRQRYTTSLNNPTPPAPIIRVNRTFSGETPVEIIPTGSYDLWRYDRYENVKWKKDRKGRERMGTAFDNGFVTAITPHFGYGNHIAKAVFTKRDDNFNAEWIKGTPTAQYTAGGARAAVDGILGDTDWRKGHWIGIQGEDAVLEISLEKPKSVHSISVGVLKDIRAWIALPNNVAVEVRYQDEEEWTALGSVNFEYRALFEEEPVRLSLPYETNSSI
;
A
#
# COMPACT_ATOMS: atom_id res chain seq x y z
N ASP A 1 -14.45 11.42 4.15
CA ASP A 1 -14.48 10.01 3.76
C ASP A 1 -13.15 9.70 3.02
N LEU A 2 -12.49 8.58 3.31
CA LEU A 2 -11.17 8.23 2.72
C LEU A 2 -11.21 8.15 1.19
N LEU A 3 -12.34 7.71 0.62
CA LEU A 3 -12.48 7.65 -0.83
C LEU A 3 -12.59 9.04 -1.45
N ASP A 4 -13.23 9.99 -0.77
CA ASP A 4 -13.27 11.38 -1.22
C ASP A 4 -11.89 12.02 -1.11
N GLU A 5 -11.18 11.77 -0.01
CA GLU A 5 -9.82 12.26 0.21
C GLU A 5 -8.88 11.81 -0.91
N LEU A 6 -8.98 10.55 -1.36
CA LEU A 6 -8.16 10.03 -2.47
C LEU A 6 -8.30 10.89 -3.74
N PHE A 7 -9.51 11.32 -4.09
CA PHE A 7 -9.75 12.10 -5.30
C PHE A 7 -9.55 13.62 -5.13
N THR A 8 -9.48 14.12 -3.89
CA THR A 8 -9.45 15.58 -3.62
C THR A 8 -8.17 16.04 -2.93
N ALA A 9 -7.31 15.12 -2.48
CA ALA A 9 -6.01 15.46 -1.92
C ALA A 9 -5.11 16.14 -2.97
N PRO A 10 -4.06 16.87 -2.56
CA PRO A 10 -3.07 17.39 -3.49
C PRO A 10 -2.42 16.27 -4.33
N SER A 11 -2.20 16.54 -5.62
CA SER A 11 -1.62 15.56 -6.56
C SER A 11 -0.09 15.47 -6.48
N GLU A 12 0.53 16.17 -5.53
CA GLU A 12 1.98 16.11 -5.33
C GLU A 12 2.37 14.73 -4.80
N THR A 13 3.36 14.14 -5.41
CA THR A 13 3.93 12.86 -4.99
C THR A 13 5.27 13.10 -4.31
N THR A 14 5.54 12.36 -3.25
CA THR A 14 6.84 12.37 -2.56
C THR A 14 7.58 11.07 -2.83
N GLY A 15 8.90 11.14 -2.96
CA GLY A 15 9.73 9.96 -3.16
C GLY A 15 10.21 9.81 -4.61
N ARG A 16 10.47 8.58 -5.02
CA ARG A 16 10.97 8.28 -6.36
C ARG A 16 9.86 8.48 -7.40
N GLU A 17 10.18 9.14 -8.48
CA GLU A 17 9.33 9.17 -9.68
C GLU A 17 9.12 7.73 -10.20
N GLN A 18 7.88 7.36 -10.41
CA GLN A 18 7.50 6.05 -10.93
C GLN A 18 6.70 6.22 -12.21
N ALA A 19 7.06 5.47 -13.25
CA ALA A 19 6.45 5.58 -14.56
C ALA A 19 4.93 5.31 -14.54
N ASP A 20 4.46 4.49 -13.61
CA ASP A 20 3.05 4.10 -13.49
C ASP A 20 2.21 5.08 -12.66
N ILE A 21 2.84 6.04 -11.97
CA ILE A 21 2.11 7.09 -11.23
C ILE A 21 1.89 8.28 -12.16
N THR A 22 0.93 8.13 -13.06
CA THR A 22 0.53 9.13 -14.05
C THR A 22 -0.99 9.31 -14.05
N GLY A 23 -1.47 10.39 -14.67
CA GLY A 23 -2.90 10.65 -14.75
C GLY A 23 -3.55 10.88 -13.39
N LEU A 24 -2.91 11.71 -12.55
CA LEU A 24 -3.36 11.96 -11.19
C LEU A 24 -4.63 12.84 -11.16
N ILE A 25 -5.60 12.41 -10.37
CA ILE A 25 -6.73 13.20 -9.89
C ILE A 25 -6.70 13.08 -8.37
N GLY A 26 -6.23 14.09 -7.67
CA GLY A 26 -5.83 13.94 -6.27
C GLY A 26 -4.70 12.92 -6.14
N GLN A 27 -4.89 11.90 -5.34
CA GLN A 27 -3.97 10.75 -5.21
C GLN A 27 -4.44 9.50 -5.99
N TYR A 28 -5.51 9.61 -6.75
CA TYR A 28 -5.95 8.57 -7.69
C TYR A 28 -5.08 8.62 -8.95
N ALA A 29 -4.40 7.53 -9.29
CA ALA A 29 -3.53 7.43 -10.46
C ALA A 29 -4.22 6.60 -11.56
N HIS A 30 -4.79 7.27 -12.57
CA HIS A 30 -5.49 6.57 -13.66
C HIS A 30 -4.55 5.79 -14.58
N GLY A 31 -3.33 6.26 -14.76
CA GLY A 31 -2.32 5.58 -15.57
C GLY A 31 -1.81 4.26 -14.98
N ASN A 32 -2.35 3.81 -13.84
CA ASN A 32 -2.02 2.54 -13.22
C ASN A 32 -3.28 1.69 -13.05
N GLU A 33 -3.40 0.56 -13.74
CA GLU A 33 -4.59 -0.28 -13.84
C GLU A 33 -5.17 -0.78 -12.52
N PRO A 34 -4.39 -1.05 -11.46
CA PRO A 34 -4.96 -1.36 -10.16
C PRO A 34 -5.92 -0.30 -9.62
N SER A 35 -5.85 0.94 -10.12
CA SER A 35 -6.74 2.04 -9.74
C SER A 35 -8.08 2.05 -10.49
N HIS A 36 -8.20 1.37 -11.61
CA HIS A 36 -9.33 1.48 -12.56
C HIS A 36 -10.70 1.17 -11.95
N HIS A 37 -10.77 0.34 -10.93
CA HIS A 37 -12.01 -0.02 -10.24
C HIS A 37 -12.44 1.01 -9.19
N ILE A 38 -11.55 1.90 -8.73
CA ILE A 38 -11.76 2.72 -7.52
C ILE A 38 -12.92 3.69 -7.67
N ALA A 39 -13.05 4.37 -8.83
CA ALA A 39 -14.18 5.27 -9.08
C ALA A 39 -15.56 4.59 -8.98
N TYR A 40 -15.62 3.29 -9.25
CA TYR A 40 -16.84 2.49 -9.17
C TYR A 40 -17.18 2.03 -7.76
N LEU A 41 -16.27 2.15 -6.79
CA LEU A 41 -16.53 1.78 -5.39
C LEU A 41 -17.60 2.68 -4.75
N TYR A 42 -17.80 3.89 -5.25
CA TYR A 42 -18.90 4.74 -4.77
C TYR A 42 -20.27 4.13 -4.98
N ASN A 43 -20.45 3.23 -5.97
CA ASN A 43 -21.70 2.49 -6.16
C ASN A 43 -22.07 1.62 -4.93
N ALA A 44 -21.11 1.30 -4.09
CA ALA A 44 -21.32 0.56 -2.84
C ALA A 44 -21.47 1.46 -1.60
N THR A 45 -21.41 2.78 -1.78
CA THR A 45 -21.55 3.79 -0.72
C THR A 45 -22.95 4.41 -0.70
N ASN A 46 -23.18 5.34 0.23
CA ASN A 46 -24.41 6.15 0.25
C ASN A 46 -24.44 7.24 -0.83
N ASN A 47 -23.33 7.43 -1.57
CA ASN A 47 -23.18 8.46 -2.60
C ASN A 47 -22.79 7.86 -3.97
N PRO A 48 -23.62 6.99 -4.56
CA PRO A 48 -23.31 6.33 -5.83
C PRO A 48 -23.27 7.30 -7.02
N GLY A 49 -23.83 8.50 -6.89
CA GLY A 49 -23.70 9.56 -7.90
C GLY A 49 -22.25 9.93 -8.18
N LYS A 50 -21.38 9.85 -7.17
CA LYS A 50 -19.94 10.13 -7.32
C LYS A 50 -19.22 9.14 -8.25
N THR A 51 -19.71 7.91 -8.42
CA THR A 51 -19.20 7.02 -9.49
C THR A 51 -19.31 7.70 -10.84
N SER A 52 -20.50 8.15 -11.21
CA SER A 52 -20.73 8.79 -12.51
C SER A 52 -19.93 10.08 -12.66
N TYR A 53 -19.84 10.88 -11.60
CA TYR A 53 -19.06 12.12 -11.59
C TYR A 53 -17.56 11.83 -11.85
N TRP A 54 -16.94 10.95 -11.07
CA TRP A 54 -15.50 10.67 -11.23
C TRP A 54 -15.20 9.94 -12.53
N VAL A 55 -16.05 9.01 -12.97
CA VAL A 55 -15.88 8.36 -14.29
C VAL A 55 -15.94 9.40 -15.40
N HIS A 56 -16.87 10.38 -15.33
CA HIS A 56 -16.96 11.47 -16.30
C HIS A 56 -15.70 12.35 -16.29
N GLU A 57 -15.20 12.73 -15.11
CA GLU A 57 -13.96 13.50 -14.95
C GLU A 57 -12.76 12.76 -15.56
N ILE A 58 -12.62 11.46 -15.27
CA ILE A 58 -11.54 10.63 -15.83
C ILE A 58 -11.64 10.59 -17.36
N LEU A 59 -12.83 10.28 -17.91
CA LEU A 59 -13.03 10.20 -19.36
C LEU A 59 -12.72 11.50 -20.11
N ASN A 60 -12.84 12.65 -19.46
CA ASN A 60 -12.61 13.96 -20.09
C ASN A 60 -11.21 14.51 -19.84
N SER A 61 -10.57 14.16 -18.73
CA SER A 61 -9.26 14.70 -18.36
C SER A 61 -8.08 13.78 -18.70
N GLN A 62 -8.30 12.45 -18.74
CA GLN A 62 -7.22 11.48 -18.87
C GLN A 62 -7.08 10.87 -20.27
N TYR A 63 -7.99 11.21 -21.19
CA TYR A 63 -8.00 10.70 -22.55
C TYR A 63 -8.13 11.84 -23.56
N GLN A 64 -7.34 11.80 -24.62
CA GLN A 64 -7.35 12.80 -25.70
C GLN A 64 -7.41 12.09 -27.06
N ASN A 65 -7.99 12.75 -28.06
CA ASN A 65 -7.97 12.25 -29.43
C ASN A 65 -6.64 12.61 -30.12
N ALA A 66 -5.58 11.93 -29.69
CA ALA A 66 -4.22 12.08 -30.20
C ALA A 66 -3.46 10.73 -30.13
N PRO A 67 -2.40 10.53 -30.89
CA PRO A 67 -1.62 9.29 -30.84
C PRO A 67 -1.04 8.96 -29.46
N ASP A 68 -0.74 9.97 -28.67
CA ASP A 68 -0.24 9.91 -27.28
C ASP A 68 -1.33 10.31 -26.27
N GLY A 69 -2.60 10.05 -26.60
CA GLY A 69 -3.76 10.53 -25.86
C GLY A 69 -4.12 9.76 -24.59
N LEU A 70 -3.24 8.91 -24.06
CA LEU A 70 -3.42 8.16 -22.83
C LEU A 70 -2.59 8.74 -21.69
N SER A 71 -3.10 8.64 -20.46
CA SER A 71 -2.36 9.00 -19.25
C SER A 71 -1.47 7.84 -18.78
N GLY A 72 -0.34 7.63 -19.40
CA GLY A 72 0.58 6.54 -19.11
C GLY A 72 0.66 5.49 -20.22
N ASN A 73 1.04 4.28 -19.87
CA ASN A 73 1.16 3.18 -20.82
C ASN A 73 -0.20 2.59 -21.19
N GLU A 74 -0.29 1.98 -22.37
CA GLU A 74 -1.53 1.30 -22.83
C GLU A 74 -1.78 -0.01 -22.09
N ASP A 75 -0.73 -0.70 -21.71
CA ASP A 75 -0.68 -1.97 -20.98
C ASP A 75 -1.58 -3.05 -21.58
N CYS A 76 -1.21 -3.46 -22.79
CA CYS A 76 -1.86 -4.53 -23.54
C CYS A 76 -3.35 -4.29 -23.83
N GLY A 77 -3.76 -3.03 -23.96
CA GLY A 77 -5.15 -2.67 -24.30
C GLY A 77 -6.04 -2.38 -23.10
N GLN A 78 -5.51 -2.43 -21.87
CA GLN A 78 -6.31 -2.20 -20.67
C GLN A 78 -6.83 -0.76 -20.58
N MET A 79 -6.02 0.24 -20.92
CA MET A 79 -6.42 1.64 -20.89
C MET A 79 -7.53 1.93 -21.91
N SER A 80 -7.37 1.46 -23.14
CA SER A 80 -8.41 1.59 -24.17
C SER A 80 -9.69 0.82 -23.83
N ALA A 81 -9.57 -0.38 -23.27
CA ALA A 81 -10.71 -1.18 -22.84
C ALA A 81 -11.49 -0.46 -21.72
N TRP A 82 -10.79 0.16 -20.77
CA TRP A 82 -11.42 0.97 -19.72
C TRP A 82 -12.18 2.15 -20.32
N TYR A 83 -11.54 2.90 -21.25
CA TYR A 83 -12.18 4.03 -21.92
C TYR A 83 -13.47 3.59 -22.66
N VAL A 84 -13.40 2.53 -23.46
CA VAL A 84 -14.53 2.03 -24.24
C VAL A 84 -15.67 1.62 -23.31
N MET A 85 -15.39 0.78 -22.32
CA MET A 85 -16.40 0.29 -21.38
C MET A 85 -17.00 1.43 -20.54
N ALA A 86 -16.17 2.29 -19.97
CA ALA A 86 -16.61 3.42 -19.17
C ALA A 86 -17.44 4.42 -20.00
N SER A 87 -17.06 4.65 -21.27
CA SER A 87 -17.81 5.51 -22.19
C SER A 87 -19.22 4.98 -22.51
N MET A 88 -19.40 3.67 -22.43
CA MET A 88 -20.73 3.02 -22.53
C MET A 88 -21.52 3.10 -21.20
N GLY A 89 -20.91 3.58 -20.14
CA GLY A 89 -21.50 3.58 -18.79
C GLY A 89 -21.47 2.21 -18.10
N LEU A 90 -20.56 1.33 -18.50
CA LEU A 90 -20.42 -0.05 -18.01
C LEU A 90 -18.99 -0.31 -17.53
N TYR A 91 -18.83 -1.10 -16.45
CA TYR A 91 -17.52 -1.54 -16.00
C TYR A 91 -17.57 -2.89 -15.25
N PRO A 92 -16.75 -3.88 -15.64
CA PRO A 92 -16.66 -5.16 -14.94
C PRO A 92 -15.79 -5.02 -13.67
N LEU A 93 -16.41 -4.63 -12.54
CA LEU A 93 -15.69 -4.33 -11.29
C LEU A 93 -14.89 -5.52 -10.74
N VAL A 94 -15.45 -6.71 -10.85
CA VAL A 94 -14.82 -7.95 -10.35
C VAL A 94 -14.58 -8.88 -11.53
N PRO A 95 -13.33 -9.09 -11.95
CA PRO A 95 -13.01 -10.02 -13.02
C PRO A 95 -13.57 -11.43 -12.73
N GLY A 96 -14.15 -12.04 -13.76
CA GLY A 96 -14.79 -13.37 -13.65
C GLY A 96 -16.22 -13.39 -13.10
N GLN A 97 -16.75 -12.27 -12.62
CA GLN A 97 -18.18 -12.14 -12.29
C GLN A 97 -18.95 -11.53 -13.48
N PRO A 98 -20.11 -12.10 -13.84
CA PRO A 98 -20.88 -11.63 -14.98
C PRO A 98 -21.75 -10.40 -14.64
N HIS A 99 -21.16 -9.38 -14.06
CA HIS A 99 -21.83 -8.15 -13.66
C HIS A 99 -21.04 -6.92 -14.11
N TYR A 100 -21.76 -5.89 -14.60
CA TYR A 100 -21.19 -4.60 -14.96
C TYR A 100 -21.75 -3.52 -14.05
N GLN A 101 -20.89 -2.74 -13.41
CA GLN A 101 -21.31 -1.52 -12.70
C GLN A 101 -21.79 -0.49 -13.69
N LEU A 102 -22.78 0.32 -13.27
CA LEU A 102 -23.35 1.37 -14.07
C LEU A 102 -22.79 2.74 -13.70
N SER A 103 -22.49 3.51 -14.72
CA SER A 103 -22.18 4.94 -14.65
C SER A 103 -22.93 5.67 -15.78
N THR A 104 -22.74 6.97 -15.89
CA THR A 104 -23.34 7.77 -16.98
C THR A 104 -22.57 7.52 -18.28
N PRO A 105 -23.25 7.10 -19.38
CA PRO A 105 -22.62 7.02 -20.69
C PRO A 105 -22.07 8.38 -21.14
N LYS A 106 -20.93 8.38 -21.83
CA LYS A 106 -20.33 9.60 -22.40
C LYS A 106 -21.09 10.11 -23.62
N TRP A 107 -21.58 9.19 -24.46
CA TRP A 107 -22.21 9.49 -25.74
C TRP A 107 -23.74 9.48 -25.65
N ASP A 108 -24.42 10.29 -26.48
CA ASP A 108 -25.88 10.38 -26.52
C ASP A 108 -26.53 9.12 -27.09
N ALA A 109 -25.83 8.43 -28.00
CA ALA A 109 -26.26 7.17 -28.58
C ALA A 109 -25.09 6.23 -28.76
N ILE A 110 -25.30 4.96 -28.41
CA ILE A 110 -24.33 3.87 -28.57
C ILE A 110 -25.05 2.70 -29.16
N HIS A 111 -24.49 2.12 -30.23
CA HIS A 111 -24.99 0.94 -30.89
C HIS A 111 -23.96 -0.19 -30.80
N LEU A 112 -24.36 -1.34 -30.29
CA LEU A 112 -23.52 -2.54 -30.17
C LEU A 112 -24.15 -3.68 -30.96
N GLU A 113 -23.40 -4.21 -31.91
CA GLU A 113 -23.72 -5.50 -32.55
C GLU A 113 -23.18 -6.64 -31.69
N LEU A 114 -24.05 -7.53 -31.25
CA LEU A 114 -23.68 -8.68 -30.42
C LEU A 114 -23.36 -9.89 -31.28
N ALA A 115 -22.47 -10.74 -30.82
CA ALA A 115 -22.09 -11.99 -31.54
C ALA A 115 -23.27 -12.92 -31.81
N SER A 116 -24.38 -12.77 -31.09
CA SER A 116 -25.63 -13.49 -31.30
C SER A 116 -26.43 -13.00 -32.52
N GLY A 117 -26.02 -11.92 -33.19
CA GLY A 117 -26.78 -11.24 -34.25
C GLY A 117 -27.85 -10.28 -33.70
N LYS A 118 -27.98 -10.10 -32.39
CA LYS A 118 -28.82 -9.07 -31.79
C LYS A 118 -28.04 -7.77 -31.70
N SER A 119 -28.75 -6.64 -31.48
CA SER A 119 -28.14 -5.36 -31.17
C SER A 119 -28.58 -4.85 -29.80
N LEU A 120 -27.72 -4.04 -29.21
CA LEU A 120 -28.04 -3.23 -28.02
C LEU A 120 -27.85 -1.76 -28.35
N ASP A 121 -28.91 -1.00 -28.21
CA ASP A 121 -28.93 0.45 -28.40
C ASP A 121 -29.05 1.14 -27.05
N ILE A 122 -28.08 2.00 -26.69
CA ILE A 122 -28.12 2.81 -25.47
C ILE A 122 -28.36 4.26 -25.87
N ALA A 123 -29.48 4.82 -25.44
CA ALA A 123 -29.86 6.23 -25.68
C ALA A 123 -29.74 7.01 -24.36
N ALA A 124 -28.79 7.97 -24.30
CA ALA A 124 -28.59 8.81 -23.14
C ALA A 124 -29.06 10.25 -23.38
N LYS A 125 -29.99 10.70 -22.56
CA LYS A 125 -30.63 12.03 -22.67
C LYS A 125 -30.31 12.88 -21.44
N GLY A 126 -30.47 14.21 -21.59
CA GLY A 126 -30.20 15.17 -20.53
C GLY A 126 -28.75 15.64 -20.52
N ALA A 127 -28.36 16.40 -19.50
CA ALA A 127 -27.05 16.99 -19.35
C ALA A 127 -26.49 16.74 -17.95
N GLY A 128 -25.15 16.75 -17.85
CA GLY A 128 -24.41 16.58 -16.59
C GLY A 128 -23.82 15.20 -16.39
N PRO A 129 -22.95 15.08 -15.39
CA PRO A 129 -22.16 13.85 -15.17
C PRO A 129 -22.93 12.77 -14.38
N TYR A 130 -24.06 13.10 -13.76
CA TYR A 130 -24.74 12.20 -12.85
C TYR A 130 -25.76 11.31 -13.56
N LEU A 131 -25.85 10.08 -13.12
CA LEU A 131 -26.85 9.12 -13.58
C LEU A 131 -28.15 9.32 -12.81
N SER A 132 -29.19 9.85 -13.47
CA SER A 132 -30.49 10.10 -12.88
C SER A 132 -31.42 8.88 -12.99
N ASN A 133 -31.45 8.23 -14.14
CA ASN A 133 -32.31 7.08 -14.38
C ASN A 133 -31.66 6.09 -15.37
N TYR A 134 -32.01 4.80 -15.24
CA TYR A 134 -31.56 3.76 -16.15
C TYR A 134 -32.71 2.78 -16.39
N ASN A 135 -33.14 2.68 -17.65
CA ASN A 135 -34.23 1.81 -18.10
C ASN A 135 -33.66 0.78 -19.09
N LEU A 136 -33.77 -0.51 -18.78
CA LEU A 136 -33.27 -1.64 -19.57
C LEU A 136 -34.41 -2.31 -20.36
N GLY A 137 -35.05 -1.57 -21.23
CA GLY A 137 -36.24 -2.02 -21.95
C GLY A 137 -37.49 -2.07 -21.06
N GLU A 138 -38.08 -3.23 -20.86
CA GLU A 138 -39.25 -3.38 -19.98
C GLU A 138 -38.90 -3.34 -18.48
N GLU A 139 -37.62 -3.53 -18.13
CA GLU A 139 -37.13 -3.49 -16.75
C GLU A 139 -36.64 -2.09 -16.41
N VAL A 140 -37.40 -1.35 -15.65
CA VAL A 140 -36.94 -0.10 -15.03
C VAL A 140 -36.13 -0.47 -13.79
N LEU A 141 -34.81 -0.21 -13.81
CA LEU A 141 -34.01 -0.36 -12.62
C LEU A 141 -34.45 0.73 -11.61
N PRO A 142 -35.08 0.36 -10.50
CA PRO A 142 -35.52 1.35 -9.55
C PRO A 142 -34.29 2.10 -9.03
N HIS A 143 -34.33 3.43 -9.06
CA HIS A 143 -33.28 4.39 -8.66
C HIS A 143 -32.60 4.09 -7.32
N LYS A 144 -33.07 3.12 -6.57
CA LYS A 144 -32.71 2.90 -5.17
C LYS A 144 -32.03 1.56 -4.88
N GLN A 145 -31.87 0.65 -5.84
CA GLN A 145 -31.54 -0.72 -5.46
C GLN A 145 -30.39 -1.39 -6.23
N LYS A 146 -30.17 -1.12 -7.51
CA LYS A 146 -29.14 -1.81 -8.30
C LYS A 146 -28.35 -0.82 -9.14
N ARG A 147 -27.04 -0.81 -8.98
CA ARG A 147 -26.10 -0.04 -9.80
C ARG A 147 -25.26 -0.95 -10.68
N TYR A 148 -25.82 -2.10 -11.04
CA TYR A 148 -25.16 -3.06 -11.94
C TYR A 148 -26.20 -3.74 -12.84
N VAL A 149 -25.71 -4.25 -13.96
CA VAL A 149 -26.45 -5.09 -14.91
C VAL A 149 -25.69 -6.40 -15.09
N THR A 150 -26.43 -7.51 -15.31
CA THR A 150 -25.80 -8.81 -15.58
C THR A 150 -25.33 -8.91 -17.02
N HIS A 151 -24.30 -9.70 -17.28
CA HIS A 151 -23.86 -10.01 -18.63
C HIS A 151 -24.98 -10.64 -19.50
N GLN A 152 -25.79 -11.51 -18.89
CA GLN A 152 -26.94 -12.08 -19.56
C GLN A 152 -27.92 -11.00 -20.05
N LYS A 153 -28.20 -9.98 -19.22
CA LYS A 153 -29.09 -8.87 -19.61
C LYS A 153 -28.51 -8.06 -20.75
N LEU A 154 -27.20 -7.86 -20.79
CA LEU A 154 -26.52 -7.21 -21.91
C LEU A 154 -26.70 -8.01 -23.21
N LEU A 155 -26.52 -9.35 -23.13
CA LEU A 155 -26.66 -10.25 -24.30
C LEU A 155 -28.10 -10.38 -24.81
N GLU A 156 -29.12 -10.00 -24.05
CA GLU A 156 -30.49 -9.93 -24.53
C GLU A 156 -30.66 -8.89 -25.63
N GLY A 157 -29.80 -7.85 -25.63
CA GLY A 157 -29.92 -6.71 -26.55
C GLY A 157 -31.10 -5.82 -26.25
N GLY A 158 -31.60 -5.13 -27.28
CA GLY A 158 -32.74 -4.22 -27.19
C GLY A 158 -32.32 -2.76 -26.98
N THR A 159 -33.20 -1.95 -26.42
CA THR A 159 -32.96 -0.52 -26.20
C THR A 159 -32.89 -0.21 -24.71
N TRP A 160 -31.85 0.51 -24.32
CA TRP A 160 -31.68 1.04 -22.97
C TRP A 160 -31.77 2.57 -23.00
N ASP A 161 -32.66 3.14 -22.19
CA ASP A 161 -32.78 4.58 -22.03
C ASP A 161 -32.10 5.02 -20.74
N VAL A 162 -31.22 6.03 -20.85
CA VAL A 162 -30.44 6.57 -19.74
C VAL A 162 -30.74 8.05 -19.61
N GLU A 163 -31.01 8.52 -18.40
CA GLU A 163 -31.20 9.95 -18.10
C GLU A 163 -29.98 10.46 -17.32
N ARG A 164 -29.38 11.53 -17.85
CA ARG A 164 -28.32 12.29 -17.21
C ARG A 164 -28.92 13.43 -16.37
N GLY A 165 -28.25 13.73 -15.25
CA GLY A 165 -28.65 14.82 -14.35
C GLY A 165 -27.49 15.73 -13.99
N THR A 166 -27.83 16.92 -13.47
CA THR A 166 -26.84 17.92 -13.03
C THR A 166 -26.56 17.88 -11.54
N ASP A 167 -27.29 17.11 -10.78
CA ASP A 167 -27.09 16.94 -9.33
C ASP A 167 -26.79 15.50 -8.94
N GLU A 168 -26.12 15.33 -7.81
CA GLU A 168 -25.69 14.04 -7.29
C GLU A 168 -26.85 13.11 -6.91
N GLY A 169 -28.07 13.67 -6.71
CA GLY A 169 -29.24 12.95 -6.24
C GLY A 169 -29.05 12.37 -4.84
N HIS A 170 -30.13 12.29 -4.08
CA HIS A 170 -30.10 11.66 -2.77
C HIS A 170 -30.43 10.16 -2.88
N TRP A 171 -29.42 9.35 -3.10
CA TRP A 171 -29.56 7.90 -3.20
C TRP A 171 -29.47 7.27 -1.83
N LYS A 172 -30.51 6.58 -1.39
CA LYS A 172 -30.45 5.71 -0.22
C LYS A 172 -30.25 4.28 -0.67
N ILE A 173 -29.01 3.80 -0.65
CA ILE A 173 -28.71 2.40 -0.92
C ILE A 173 -29.22 1.57 0.24
N ARG A 174 -30.21 0.71 0.01
CA ARG A 174 -30.64 -0.32 0.95
C ARG A 174 -29.84 -1.63 0.81
N GLN A 175 -29.10 -1.78 -0.27
CA GLN A 175 -28.34 -2.98 -0.55
C GLN A 175 -26.93 -2.82 -0.01
N ARG A 176 -26.64 -3.47 1.10
CA ARG A 176 -25.26 -3.71 1.50
C ARG A 176 -24.69 -4.72 0.52
N TYR A 177 -23.57 -4.40 -0.13
CA TYR A 177 -22.77 -5.41 -0.79
C TYR A 177 -22.22 -6.31 0.31
N THR A 178 -22.95 -7.36 0.62
CA THR A 178 -22.42 -8.43 1.45
C THR A 178 -21.57 -9.29 0.56
N THR A 179 -20.35 -9.57 1.00
CA THR A 179 -19.61 -10.70 0.44
C THR A 179 -20.52 -11.92 0.47
N SER A 180 -20.41 -12.84 -0.48
CA SER A 180 -21.18 -14.09 -0.51
C SER A 180 -20.97 -14.96 0.73
N LEU A 181 -20.09 -14.56 1.63
CA LEU A 181 -19.88 -15.13 2.96
C LEU A 181 -20.92 -14.54 3.90
N ASN A 182 -21.88 -15.35 4.32
CA ASN A 182 -22.88 -15.01 5.32
C ASN A 182 -22.29 -14.59 6.68
N ASN A 183 -20.99 -14.75 6.85
CA ASN A 183 -20.18 -14.27 7.97
C ASN A 183 -18.94 -13.55 7.43
N PRO A 184 -18.90 -12.22 7.41
CA PRO A 184 -17.69 -11.51 7.07
C PRO A 184 -16.59 -11.91 8.04
N THR A 185 -15.49 -12.41 7.52
CA THR A 185 -14.28 -12.67 8.29
C THR A 185 -13.84 -11.38 8.97
N PRO A 186 -13.84 -11.30 10.30
CA PRO A 186 -13.38 -10.07 10.96
C PRO A 186 -11.89 -9.86 10.63
N PRO A 187 -11.47 -8.63 10.32
CA PRO A 187 -10.07 -8.37 10.09
C PRO A 187 -9.24 -8.64 11.35
N ALA A 188 -7.94 -8.93 11.17
CA ALA A 188 -7.00 -9.05 12.29
C ALA A 188 -6.96 -7.74 13.10
N PRO A 189 -6.72 -7.80 14.41
CA PRO A 189 -6.56 -6.59 15.22
C PRO A 189 -5.33 -5.80 14.76
N ILE A 190 -5.33 -4.49 14.96
CA ILE A 190 -4.19 -3.64 14.67
C ILE A 190 -3.37 -3.48 15.94
N ILE A 191 -2.06 -3.69 15.87
CA ILE A 191 -1.13 -3.41 16.96
C ILE A 191 -0.32 -2.18 16.58
N ARG A 192 -0.45 -1.10 17.36
CA ARG A 192 0.37 0.10 17.24
C ARG A 192 1.47 0.08 18.28
N VAL A 193 2.70 0.16 17.83
CA VAL A 193 3.89 0.26 18.66
C VAL A 193 5.01 0.87 17.81
N ASN A 194 5.87 1.68 18.41
CA ASN A 194 7.10 2.08 17.72
C ASN A 194 8.01 0.87 17.59
N ARG A 195 8.41 0.58 16.38
CA ARG A 195 9.23 -0.59 16.07
C ARG A 195 10.60 -0.53 16.75
N THR A 196 11.20 0.66 16.80
CA THR A 196 12.39 0.97 17.59
C THR A 196 12.08 2.11 18.55
N PHE A 197 12.61 2.04 19.76
CA PHE A 197 12.37 3.05 20.77
C PHE A 197 13.54 3.19 21.74
N SER A 198 13.59 4.33 22.42
CA SER A 198 14.48 4.65 23.50
C SER A 198 13.65 4.74 24.79
N GLY A 199 14.17 4.25 25.90
CA GLY A 199 13.44 4.25 27.16
C GLY A 199 12.23 3.30 27.16
N GLU A 200 11.03 3.83 27.01
CA GLU A 200 9.76 3.10 26.97
C GLU A 200 8.89 3.59 25.79
N THR A 201 8.03 2.72 25.24
CA THR A 201 7.11 3.07 24.17
C THR A 201 5.69 2.57 24.44
N PRO A 202 4.64 3.35 24.09
CA PRO A 202 3.27 2.88 24.20
C PRO A 202 2.99 1.74 23.21
N VAL A 203 2.18 0.78 23.67
CA VAL A 203 1.63 -0.31 22.86
C VAL A 203 0.12 -0.20 22.92
N GLU A 204 -0.54 -0.18 21.77
CA GLU A 204 -1.99 -0.14 21.66
C GLU A 204 -2.50 -1.27 20.78
N ILE A 205 -3.53 -2.00 21.25
CA ILE A 205 -4.27 -2.97 20.44
C ILE A 205 -5.63 -2.38 20.09
N ILE A 206 -5.87 -2.21 18.79
CA ILE A 206 -7.11 -1.68 18.24
C ILE A 206 -7.90 -2.84 17.66
N PRO A 207 -9.07 -3.16 18.23
CA PRO A 207 -9.96 -4.15 17.66
C PRO A 207 -10.53 -3.65 16.35
N THR A 208 -10.63 -4.53 15.37
CA THR A 208 -11.20 -4.26 14.05
C THR A 208 -12.55 -4.94 13.94
N GLY A 209 -13.59 -4.18 13.57
CA GLY A 209 -14.97 -4.67 13.48
C GLY A 209 -15.78 -4.54 14.76
N SER A 210 -17.04 -5.00 14.72
CA SER A 210 -18.03 -4.87 15.80
C SER A 210 -17.87 -5.89 16.94
N TYR A 211 -16.88 -6.74 16.88
CA TYR A 211 -16.65 -7.79 17.87
C TYR A 211 -15.56 -7.37 18.86
N ASP A 212 -15.94 -7.19 20.11
CA ASP A 212 -15.01 -6.98 21.25
C ASP A 212 -14.21 -8.27 21.60
N LEU A 213 -14.28 -9.29 20.76
CA LEU A 213 -13.66 -10.59 20.95
C LEU A 213 -12.25 -10.61 20.33
N TRP A 214 -11.34 -9.97 21.00
CA TRP A 214 -9.92 -10.18 20.75
C TRP A 214 -9.24 -10.56 22.04
N ARG A 215 -8.15 -11.31 21.95
CA ARG A 215 -7.26 -11.60 23.06
C ARG A 215 -5.82 -11.49 22.56
N TYR A 216 -4.91 -11.08 23.42
CA TYR A 216 -3.51 -11.35 23.16
C TYR A 216 -3.24 -12.81 23.48
N ASP A 217 -2.48 -13.44 22.60
CA ASP A 217 -2.07 -14.82 22.77
C ASP A 217 -0.74 -14.90 23.52
N ARG A 218 0.20 -14.02 23.12
CA ARG A 218 1.53 -13.92 23.71
C ARG A 218 2.03 -12.49 23.68
N TYR A 219 2.79 -12.14 24.67
CA TYR A 219 3.55 -10.90 24.72
C TYR A 219 4.81 -11.07 25.57
N GLU A 220 5.79 -10.23 25.31
CA GLU A 220 7.04 -10.18 26.07
C GLU A 220 7.42 -8.71 26.29
N ASN A 221 7.87 -8.40 27.50
CA ASN A 221 8.35 -7.07 27.89
C ASN A 221 7.34 -5.92 27.70
N VAL A 222 6.07 -6.19 27.94
CA VAL A 222 4.99 -5.20 27.93
C VAL A 222 4.27 -5.18 29.29
N LYS A 223 4.14 -4.01 29.88
CA LYS A 223 3.29 -3.77 31.06
C LYS A 223 1.93 -3.27 30.59
N TRP A 224 0.88 -4.06 30.78
CA TRP A 224 -0.48 -3.72 30.36
C TRP A 224 -1.22 -2.90 31.42
N LYS A 225 -2.11 -2.01 30.94
CA LYS A 225 -3.06 -1.25 31.77
C LYS A 225 -4.47 -1.77 31.53
N LYS A 226 -5.23 -2.03 32.61
CA LYS A 226 -6.63 -2.39 32.54
C LYS A 226 -7.51 -1.15 32.42
N ASP A 227 -8.43 -1.16 31.44
CA ASP A 227 -9.46 -0.13 31.33
C ASP A 227 -10.57 -0.35 32.40
N ARG A 228 -11.60 0.55 32.44
CA ARG A 228 -12.71 0.46 33.38
C ARG A 228 -13.54 -0.84 33.26
N LYS A 229 -13.40 -1.58 32.14
CA LYS A 229 -14.05 -2.89 31.91
C LYS A 229 -13.07 -4.05 32.11
N GLY A 230 -11.90 -3.81 32.67
CA GLY A 230 -10.87 -4.82 32.93
C GLY A 230 -10.10 -5.28 31.68
N ARG A 231 -10.21 -4.58 30.56
CA ARG A 231 -9.55 -4.95 29.28
C ARG A 231 -8.19 -4.29 29.19
N GLU A 232 -7.21 -5.03 28.71
CA GLU A 232 -5.83 -4.58 28.56
C GLU A 232 -5.55 -4.26 27.08
N ARG A 233 -5.96 -3.06 26.63
CA ARG A 233 -5.77 -2.60 25.24
C ARG A 233 -4.57 -1.69 25.07
N MET A 234 -4.11 -1.12 26.16
CA MET A 234 -2.96 -0.21 26.19
C MET A 234 -1.92 -0.72 27.17
N GLY A 235 -0.70 -0.67 26.76
CA GLY A 235 0.46 -1.07 27.55
C GLY A 235 1.66 -0.20 27.29
N THR A 236 2.76 -0.54 27.92
CA THR A 236 4.06 0.10 27.73
C THR A 236 5.11 -0.98 27.55
N ALA A 237 5.81 -0.98 26.42
CA ALA A 237 6.97 -1.80 26.20
C ALA A 237 8.21 -1.13 26.82
N PHE A 238 9.04 -1.91 27.48
CA PHE A 238 10.19 -1.41 28.24
C PHE A 238 11.51 -2.08 27.83
N ASP A 239 11.46 -3.15 27.04
CA ASP A 239 12.62 -3.85 26.48
C ASP A 239 12.25 -4.51 25.14
N ASN A 240 13.22 -5.15 24.46
CA ASN A 240 12.97 -5.93 23.26
C ASN A 240 11.86 -6.93 23.49
N GLY A 241 10.95 -7.04 22.53
CA GLY A 241 9.85 -7.96 22.71
C GLY A 241 8.89 -8.02 21.53
N PHE A 242 7.74 -8.59 21.80
CA PHE A 242 6.67 -8.72 20.81
C PHE A 242 5.29 -8.75 21.47
N VAL A 243 4.29 -8.49 20.67
CA VAL A 243 2.87 -8.69 20.99
C VAL A 243 2.21 -9.47 19.86
N THR A 244 1.45 -10.48 20.20
CA THR A 244 0.55 -11.20 19.30
C THR A 244 -0.87 -11.02 19.76
N ALA A 245 -1.73 -10.49 18.93
CA ALA A 245 -3.15 -10.30 19.18
C ALA A 245 -3.98 -11.14 18.20
N ILE A 246 -5.06 -11.72 18.70
CA ILE A 246 -5.91 -12.65 17.95
C ILE A 246 -7.35 -12.16 18.01
N THR A 247 -8.02 -12.12 16.85
CA THR A 247 -9.49 -12.09 16.76
C THR A 247 -9.97 -13.51 16.52
N PRO A 248 -10.59 -14.18 17.51
CA PRO A 248 -11.14 -15.51 17.33
C PRO A 248 -12.35 -15.47 16.40
N HIS A 249 -12.42 -16.39 15.46
CA HIS A 249 -13.56 -16.54 14.57
C HIS A 249 -14.07 -17.97 14.60
N PHE A 250 -15.32 -18.14 15.00
CA PHE A 250 -15.97 -19.46 15.03
C PHE A 250 -16.18 -19.97 13.59
N GLY A 251 -15.45 -21.01 13.20
CA GLY A 251 -15.61 -21.72 11.92
C GLY A 251 -14.58 -21.44 10.83
N TYR A 252 -13.74 -20.40 10.93
CA TYR A 252 -12.78 -20.02 9.86
C TYR A 252 -11.34 -19.79 10.33
N GLY A 253 -11.01 -20.16 11.56
CA GLY A 253 -9.69 -19.94 12.13
C GLY A 253 -9.52 -18.60 12.83
N ASN A 254 -8.34 -18.36 13.37
CA ASN A 254 -8.02 -17.16 14.11
C ASN A 254 -7.29 -16.15 13.19
N HIS A 255 -7.67 -14.88 13.26
CA HIS A 255 -6.95 -13.80 12.61
C HIS A 255 -5.91 -13.23 13.57
N ILE A 256 -4.64 -13.33 13.19
CA ILE A 256 -3.50 -13.06 14.07
C ILE A 256 -2.77 -11.83 13.55
N ALA A 257 -2.55 -10.85 14.42
CA ALA A 257 -1.58 -9.79 14.23
C ALA A 257 -0.38 -10.00 15.15
N LYS A 258 0.81 -9.70 14.65
CA LYS A 258 2.04 -9.73 15.44
C LYS A 258 2.83 -8.46 15.20
N ALA A 259 3.29 -7.83 16.29
CA ALA A 259 4.25 -6.73 16.23
C ALA A 259 5.47 -7.10 17.06
N VAL A 260 6.64 -6.84 16.51
CA VAL A 260 7.95 -6.98 17.18
C VAL A 260 8.52 -5.58 17.36
N PHE A 261 9.13 -5.31 18.48
CA PHE A 261 9.73 -4.03 18.80
C PHE A 261 11.10 -4.22 19.46
N THR A 262 12.00 -3.27 19.20
CA THR A 262 13.39 -3.32 19.63
C THR A 262 13.75 -2.04 20.34
N LYS A 263 14.29 -2.18 21.55
CA LYS A 263 14.85 -1.06 22.32
C LYS A 263 16.25 -0.77 21.80
N ARG A 264 16.48 0.48 21.42
CA ARG A 264 17.80 0.91 20.94
C ARG A 264 18.75 1.13 22.12
N ASP A 265 20.02 0.85 21.87
CA ASP A 265 21.10 1.34 22.73
C ASP A 265 21.39 2.81 22.35
N ASP A 266 21.03 3.74 23.21
CA ASP A 266 21.22 5.17 22.96
C ASP A 266 22.67 5.62 23.05
N ASN A 267 23.58 4.73 23.44
CA ASN A 267 25.02 4.99 23.41
C ASN A 267 25.58 5.13 22.00
N PHE A 268 24.89 4.63 21.00
CA PHE A 268 25.32 4.71 19.60
C PHE A 268 24.61 5.84 18.85
N ASN A 269 25.38 6.64 18.15
CA ASN A 269 24.89 7.57 17.13
C ASN A 269 25.51 7.21 15.78
N ALA A 270 24.87 7.58 14.66
CA ALA A 270 25.36 7.27 13.33
C ALA A 270 25.05 8.43 12.38
N GLU A 271 26.02 8.76 11.51
CA GLU A 271 25.92 9.84 10.54
C GLU A 271 26.59 9.42 9.22
N TRP A 272 25.97 9.82 8.10
CA TRP A 272 26.57 9.60 6.77
C TRP A 272 27.61 10.70 6.51
N ILE A 273 28.88 10.28 6.37
CA ILE A 273 29.98 11.17 6.00
C ILE A 273 30.12 11.25 4.48
N LYS A 274 29.82 10.15 3.78
CA LYS A 274 29.80 10.06 2.33
C LYS A 274 28.71 9.11 1.88
N GLY A 275 28.11 9.37 0.74
CA GLY A 275 27.00 8.61 0.19
C GLY A 275 25.67 9.02 0.80
N THR A 276 24.65 9.05 -0.05
CA THR A 276 23.29 9.42 0.38
C THR A 276 22.35 8.24 0.18
N PRO A 277 21.69 7.75 1.24
CA PRO A 277 20.67 6.73 1.09
C PRO A 277 19.60 7.21 0.12
N THR A 278 19.18 6.34 -0.78
CA THR A 278 18.05 6.59 -1.67
C THR A 278 16.80 6.87 -0.81
N ALA A 279 16.03 7.91 -1.11
CA ALA A 279 14.89 8.35 -0.30
C ALA A 279 13.91 7.22 0.06
N GLN A 280 13.80 6.25 -0.81
CA GLN A 280 12.95 5.06 -0.69
C GLN A 280 13.53 3.99 0.27
N TYR A 281 14.85 3.99 0.52
CA TYR A 281 15.56 2.93 1.27
C TYR A 281 16.41 3.51 2.40
N THR A 282 15.83 4.38 3.20
CA THR A 282 16.54 5.02 4.31
C THR A 282 16.50 4.21 5.60
N ALA A 283 15.62 3.21 5.70
CA ALA A 283 15.29 2.47 6.93
C ALA A 283 14.98 3.38 8.15
N GLY A 284 14.73 4.67 7.93
CA GLY A 284 14.52 5.65 8.99
C GLY A 284 15.74 6.51 9.32
N GLY A 285 16.79 6.46 8.50
CA GLY A 285 17.99 7.30 8.63
C GLY A 285 19.24 6.54 9.07
N ALA A 286 20.34 7.25 9.24
CA ALA A 286 21.65 6.66 9.57
C ALA A 286 21.63 5.80 10.85
N ARG A 287 20.88 6.22 11.86
CA ARG A 287 20.74 5.47 13.14
C ARG A 287 20.09 4.09 12.96
N ALA A 288 19.43 3.80 11.84
CA ALA A 288 18.91 2.47 11.55
C ALA A 288 20.03 1.42 11.40
N ALA A 289 21.26 1.84 11.09
CA ALA A 289 22.41 0.93 11.04
C ALA A 289 22.82 0.38 12.41
N VAL A 290 22.37 1.01 13.51
CA VAL A 290 22.72 0.68 14.91
C VAL A 290 21.48 0.55 15.80
N ASP A 291 20.30 0.36 15.23
CA ASP A 291 19.03 0.31 15.97
C ASP A 291 18.70 -1.05 16.60
N GLY A 292 19.57 -2.05 16.37
CA GLY A 292 19.39 -3.42 16.87
C GLY A 292 18.47 -4.29 16.00
N ILE A 293 17.95 -3.79 14.88
CA ILE A 293 17.16 -4.57 13.93
C ILE A 293 18.07 -5.14 12.85
N LEU A 294 18.00 -6.44 12.70
CA LEU A 294 18.71 -7.14 11.63
C LEU A 294 17.77 -7.28 10.42
N GLY A 295 18.27 -6.87 9.26
CA GLY A 295 17.58 -7.12 8.00
C GLY A 295 17.47 -8.62 7.69
N ASP A 296 16.40 -9.03 7.06
CA ASP A 296 16.19 -10.37 6.51
C ASP A 296 16.23 -10.32 4.97
N THR A 297 15.87 -11.41 4.31
CA THR A 297 15.86 -11.49 2.84
C THR A 297 14.81 -10.60 2.18
N ASP A 298 13.75 -10.22 2.89
CA ASP A 298 12.70 -9.35 2.35
C ASP A 298 13.02 -7.88 2.63
N TRP A 299 13.74 -7.26 1.69
CA TRP A 299 14.11 -5.85 1.75
C TRP A 299 12.91 -4.87 1.79
N ARG A 300 11.73 -5.30 1.32
CA ARG A 300 10.50 -4.48 1.31
C ARG A 300 9.99 -4.16 2.72
N LYS A 301 10.45 -4.88 3.72
CA LYS A 301 10.13 -4.61 5.12
C LYS A 301 10.75 -3.33 5.67
N GLY A 302 11.60 -2.65 4.88
CA GLY A 302 12.20 -1.37 5.27
C GLY A 302 13.29 -1.48 6.35
N HIS A 303 14.01 -2.61 6.42
CA HIS A 303 15.11 -2.85 7.37
C HIS A 303 16.49 -2.65 6.79
N TRP A 304 16.56 -2.30 5.53
CA TRP A 304 17.81 -2.11 4.80
C TRP A 304 17.97 -0.66 4.37
N ILE A 305 19.19 -0.18 4.46
CA ILE A 305 19.58 1.11 3.90
C ILE A 305 20.16 0.83 2.52
N GLY A 306 19.62 1.49 1.50
CA GLY A 306 20.07 1.34 0.11
C GLY A 306 20.79 2.58 -0.37
N ILE A 307 21.97 2.39 -0.99
CA ILE A 307 22.78 3.44 -1.61
C ILE A 307 22.98 3.03 -3.07
N GLN A 308 22.88 3.99 -3.98
CA GLN A 308 22.92 3.72 -5.40
C GLN A 308 23.99 4.59 -6.08
N GLY A 309 24.89 3.93 -6.83
CA GLY A 309 25.80 4.60 -7.75
C GLY A 309 27.02 5.27 -7.11
N GLU A 310 27.21 5.18 -5.80
CA GLU A 310 28.33 5.78 -5.09
C GLU A 310 28.82 4.94 -3.92
N ASP A 311 30.03 5.21 -3.45
CA ASP A 311 30.56 4.65 -2.21
C ASP A 311 29.93 5.35 -1.01
N ALA A 312 29.81 4.63 0.09
CA ALA A 312 29.26 5.12 1.34
C ALA A 312 30.25 5.03 2.50
N VAL A 313 30.23 6.04 3.36
CA VAL A 313 30.96 6.08 4.62
C VAL A 313 29.98 6.45 5.73
N LEU A 314 29.81 5.56 6.69
CA LEU A 314 29.00 5.77 7.87
C LEU A 314 29.93 5.92 9.09
N GLU A 315 29.87 7.04 9.77
CA GLU A 315 30.52 7.22 11.06
C GLU A 315 29.57 6.81 12.18
N ILE A 316 30.05 5.97 13.10
CA ILE A 316 29.32 5.55 14.28
C ILE A 316 30.08 6.06 15.50
N SER A 317 29.45 6.93 16.28
CA SER A 317 30.02 7.49 17.50
C SER A 317 29.36 6.92 18.75
N LEU A 318 30.14 6.75 19.82
CA LEU A 318 29.66 6.32 21.12
C LEU A 318 29.64 7.52 22.09
N GLU A 319 28.51 7.75 22.75
CA GLU A 319 28.40 8.82 23.78
C GLU A 319 29.25 8.51 25.02
N LYS A 320 29.40 7.22 25.33
CA LYS A 320 30.23 6.73 26.45
C LYS A 320 31.18 5.67 25.96
N PRO A 321 32.44 5.70 26.37
CA PRO A 321 33.41 4.67 26.02
C PRO A 321 32.91 3.27 26.37
N LYS A 322 33.11 2.33 25.45
CA LYS A 322 32.68 0.94 25.59
C LYS A 322 33.75 0.01 25.00
N SER A 323 34.02 -1.11 25.65
CA SER A 323 34.84 -2.17 25.05
C SER A 323 34.11 -2.80 23.88
N VAL A 324 34.72 -2.80 22.71
CA VAL A 324 34.21 -3.42 21.50
C VAL A 324 35.04 -4.63 21.16
N HIS A 325 34.42 -5.81 21.04
CA HIS A 325 35.11 -7.06 20.74
C HIS A 325 34.95 -7.51 19.31
N SER A 326 33.88 -7.04 18.66
CA SER A 326 33.63 -7.34 17.24
C SER A 326 32.76 -6.26 16.63
N ILE A 327 32.96 -6.03 15.34
CA ILE A 327 32.11 -5.19 14.51
C ILE A 327 31.55 -6.06 13.41
N SER A 328 30.25 -6.07 13.25
CA SER A 328 29.59 -6.82 12.18
C SER A 328 28.72 -5.91 11.32
N VAL A 329 28.82 -6.08 10.02
CA VAL A 329 28.02 -5.35 9.03
C VAL A 329 27.16 -6.35 8.26
N GLY A 330 25.85 -6.11 8.24
CA GLY A 330 24.92 -6.86 7.41
C GLY A 330 24.86 -6.26 6.01
N VAL A 331 24.97 -7.07 4.98
CA VAL A 331 24.75 -6.71 3.58
C VAL A 331 23.77 -7.69 2.94
N LEU A 332 22.92 -7.21 2.03
CA LEU A 332 21.93 -8.03 1.34
C LEU A 332 22.33 -8.19 -0.13
N LYS A 333 22.16 -9.40 -0.65
CA LYS A 333 22.23 -9.70 -2.08
C LYS A 333 20.86 -10.16 -2.56
N ASP A 334 20.29 -9.44 -3.53
CA ASP A 334 19.11 -9.85 -4.31
C ASP A 334 19.26 -9.33 -5.73
N ILE A 335 19.90 -10.11 -6.58
CA ILE A 335 20.22 -9.70 -7.95
C ILE A 335 18.96 -9.48 -8.79
N ARG A 336 17.86 -10.15 -8.49
CA ARG A 336 16.57 -9.93 -9.18
C ARG A 336 16.00 -8.55 -8.89
N ALA A 337 16.28 -8.02 -7.72
CA ALA A 337 15.91 -6.67 -7.31
C ALA A 337 17.02 -5.63 -7.55
N TRP A 338 18.08 -5.98 -8.29
CA TRP A 338 19.26 -5.13 -8.56
C TRP A 338 20.02 -4.74 -7.29
N ILE A 339 19.92 -5.54 -6.23
CA ILE A 339 20.67 -5.36 -4.99
C ILE A 339 21.95 -6.21 -5.09
N ALA A 340 23.08 -5.53 -5.23
CA ALA A 340 24.40 -6.15 -5.30
C ALA A 340 25.13 -6.04 -3.96
N LEU A 341 26.05 -6.98 -3.72
CA LEU A 341 27.01 -6.84 -2.63
C LEU A 341 27.98 -5.70 -2.93
N PRO A 342 28.47 -4.98 -1.91
CA PRO A 342 29.57 -4.03 -2.09
C PRO A 342 30.84 -4.78 -2.53
N ASN A 343 31.72 -4.13 -3.28
CA ASN A 343 33.00 -4.72 -3.65
C ASN A 343 33.89 -4.95 -2.44
N ASN A 344 33.86 -4.02 -1.51
CA ASN A 344 34.65 -4.04 -0.29
C ASN A 344 33.87 -3.40 0.86
N VAL A 345 34.05 -3.88 2.07
CA VAL A 345 33.69 -3.21 3.32
C VAL A 345 34.92 -3.09 4.19
N ALA A 346 35.32 -1.88 4.51
CA ALA A 346 36.44 -1.56 5.38
C ALA A 346 35.92 -0.95 6.67
N VAL A 347 36.61 -1.24 7.77
CA VAL A 347 36.32 -0.68 9.10
C VAL A 347 37.56 -0.03 9.64
N GLU A 348 37.39 1.20 10.12
CA GLU A 348 38.40 2.00 10.78
C GLU A 348 37.86 2.46 12.14
N VAL A 349 38.73 2.64 13.10
CA VAL A 349 38.39 3.21 14.40
C VAL A 349 39.26 4.43 14.70
N ARG A 350 38.70 5.33 15.47
CA ARG A 350 39.41 6.48 16.03
C ARG A 350 39.10 6.56 17.52
N TYR A 351 40.13 6.54 18.33
CA TYR A 351 39.98 6.73 19.78
C TYR A 351 39.78 8.21 20.12
N GLN A 352 39.14 8.48 21.27
CA GLN A 352 38.71 9.81 21.63
C GLN A 352 39.84 10.84 21.65
N ASP A 353 41.05 10.43 21.96
CA ASP A 353 42.23 11.31 22.09
C ASP A 353 43.12 11.29 20.83
N GLU A 354 42.69 10.64 19.75
CA GLU A 354 43.44 10.51 18.50
C GLU A 354 42.81 11.32 17.38
N GLU A 355 43.63 11.95 16.52
CA GLU A 355 43.16 12.65 15.33
C GLU A 355 43.04 11.72 14.11
N GLU A 356 43.80 10.63 14.07
CA GLU A 356 43.89 9.73 12.94
C GLU A 356 43.04 8.48 13.10
N TRP A 357 42.49 7.99 11.98
CA TRP A 357 41.77 6.74 11.93
C TRP A 357 42.72 5.55 11.78
N THR A 358 42.50 4.51 12.56
CA THR A 358 43.25 3.27 12.49
C THR A 358 42.42 2.19 11.79
N ALA A 359 42.97 1.60 10.72
CA ALA A 359 42.28 0.53 10.01
C ALA A 359 42.24 -0.76 10.85
N LEU A 360 41.04 -1.30 11.07
CA LEU A 360 40.83 -2.59 11.74
C LEU A 360 40.86 -3.76 10.77
N GLY A 361 40.38 -3.54 9.55
CA GLY A 361 40.37 -4.59 8.54
C GLY A 361 39.35 -4.29 7.43
N SER A 362 39.39 -5.14 6.41
CA SER A 362 38.44 -5.06 5.31
C SER A 362 38.10 -6.44 4.77
N VAL A 363 36.92 -6.55 4.15
CA VAL A 363 36.48 -7.76 3.46
C VAL A 363 36.12 -7.42 2.03
N ASN A 364 36.69 -8.15 1.08
CA ASN A 364 36.36 -8.07 -0.33
C ASN A 364 35.33 -9.14 -0.68
N PHE A 365 34.32 -8.75 -1.46
CA PHE A 365 33.34 -9.69 -1.97
C PHE A 365 33.71 -10.07 -3.40
N GLU A 366 33.93 -11.34 -3.65
CA GLU A 366 34.01 -11.83 -5.02
C GLU A 366 32.60 -11.90 -5.60
N TYR A 367 32.41 -11.31 -6.78
CA TYR A 367 31.16 -11.41 -7.52
C TYR A 367 30.95 -12.86 -7.98
N ARG A 368 30.27 -13.65 -7.16
CA ARG A 368 29.74 -14.94 -7.60
C ARG A 368 28.33 -14.69 -8.09
N ALA A 369 28.11 -14.95 -9.38
CA ALA A 369 26.80 -14.91 -10.02
C ALA A 369 25.91 -16.05 -9.50
N LEU A 370 25.43 -15.96 -8.28
CA LEU A 370 24.46 -16.88 -7.70
C LEU A 370 23.15 -16.15 -7.52
N PHE A 371 22.06 -16.77 -7.99
CA PHE A 371 20.68 -16.27 -7.88
C PHE A 371 20.09 -16.44 -6.47
N GLU A 372 20.90 -16.59 -5.45
CA GLU A 372 20.46 -16.81 -4.07
C GLU A 372 20.36 -15.48 -3.34
N GLU A 373 19.22 -15.28 -2.67
CA GLU A 373 18.96 -14.16 -1.78
C GLU A 373 19.52 -14.51 -0.41
N GLU A 374 20.60 -13.84 0.03
CA GLU A 374 21.20 -14.08 1.34
C GLU A 374 21.60 -12.77 2.03
N PRO A 375 21.25 -12.59 3.31
CA PRO A 375 21.91 -11.61 4.16
C PRO A 375 23.27 -12.17 4.56
N VAL A 376 24.32 -11.47 4.19
CA VAL A 376 25.70 -11.82 4.58
C VAL A 376 26.08 -10.96 5.77
N ARG A 377 26.61 -11.58 6.80
CA ARG A 377 27.22 -10.88 7.94
C ARG A 377 28.73 -11.00 7.89
N LEU A 378 29.35 -9.84 7.93
CA LEU A 378 30.77 -9.70 8.10
C LEU A 378 31.03 -9.43 9.57
N SER A 379 31.83 -10.27 10.20
CA SER A 379 32.31 -10.03 11.55
C SER A 379 33.83 -9.91 11.50
N LEU A 380 34.31 -8.77 11.93
CA LEU A 380 35.73 -8.52 12.14
C LEU A 380 35.96 -8.67 13.64
N PRO A 381 36.64 -9.74 14.08
CA PRO A 381 37.03 -9.89 15.47
C PRO A 381 38.04 -8.77 15.80
N TYR A 382 37.81 -8.09 16.89
CA TYR A 382 38.64 -7.02 17.37
C TYR A 382 38.83 -7.18 18.86
N GLU A 383 40.07 -7.46 19.27
CA GLU A 383 40.45 -7.46 20.66
C GLU A 383 41.15 -6.14 20.97
N THR A 384 40.54 -5.32 21.81
CA THR A 384 41.18 -4.11 22.32
C THR A 384 41.29 -4.18 23.84
N ASN A 385 42.45 -3.78 24.33
CA ASN A 385 42.66 -3.52 25.75
C ASN A 385 42.23 -2.06 26.12
N SER A 386 41.76 -1.31 25.17
CA SER A 386 41.33 0.09 25.32
C SER A 386 39.84 0.21 25.05
N SER A 387 39.17 1.14 25.73
CA SER A 387 37.78 1.51 25.46
C SER A 387 37.74 2.42 24.22
N ILE A 388 36.88 2.12 23.28
CA ILE A 388 36.57 2.98 22.14
C ILE A 388 35.54 4.02 22.57
#